data_5574b4cbd7521cf99a46dd81521ad3b2
#
_entry.id   5574b4cbd7521cf99a46dd81521ad3b2
#
_cell.length_a   1.000
_cell.length_b   1.000
_cell.length_c   1.000
_cell.angle_alpha   90.00
_cell.angle_beta   90.00
_cell.angle_gamma   90.00
#
_symmetry.space_group_name_H-M   'P 1'
#
loop_
_entity.id
_entity.type
_entity.pdbx_description
1 polymer ?
#
loop_
_entity_poly.entity_id
_entity_poly.type
_entity_poly.pdbx_seq_one_letter_code
_entity_poly.pdbx_strand_id
1 'polypeptide(L)'
;GLFTAICDYRREQFFKDICVPFEQGKDDLHSYLVQTLMNFKHHLVLPENAAFLRLILERTQRSPELALYIHEQGPKHIQMAIACALTKADEQGLIKCQQPIYSAQLYFGIIRDIEWRVLMGIPVQENDQETIEYINYCVDRFLEGHQKV
;
A
#
# COMPACT_ATOMS: atom_id res chain seq x y z
N GLY A 1 -17.99 -3.71 -18.26
CA GLY A 1 -18.71 -2.48 -18.52
C GLY A 1 -17.87 -1.24 -18.30
N LEU A 2 -18.49 -0.10 -18.42
CA LEU A 2 -17.81 1.20 -18.29
C LEU A 2 -17.16 1.37 -16.90
N PHE A 3 -17.87 0.97 -15.84
CA PHE A 3 -17.34 1.10 -14.48
C PHE A 3 -16.07 0.27 -14.28
N THR A 4 -16.07 -0.96 -14.79
CA THR A 4 -14.89 -1.83 -14.74
C THR A 4 -13.72 -1.22 -15.49
N ALA A 5 -13.97 -0.62 -16.67
CA ALA A 5 -12.92 0.04 -17.44
C ALA A 5 -12.33 1.24 -16.69
N ILE A 6 -13.17 2.01 -15.99
CA ILE A 6 -12.71 3.12 -15.16
C ILE A 6 -11.85 2.61 -14.00
N CYS A 7 -12.26 1.52 -13.35
CA CYS A 7 -11.49 0.90 -12.28
C CYS A 7 -10.12 0.42 -12.79
N ASP A 8 -10.09 -0.21 -13.97
CA ASP A 8 -8.84 -0.68 -14.56
C ASP A 8 -7.88 0.48 -14.86
N TYR A 9 -8.41 1.57 -15.45
CA TYR A 9 -7.61 2.74 -15.75
C TYR A 9 -7.01 3.36 -14.47
N ARG A 10 -7.84 3.56 -13.44
CA ARG A 10 -7.38 4.15 -12.19
C ARG A 10 -6.39 3.25 -11.45
N ARG A 11 -6.57 1.93 -11.53
CA ARG A 11 -5.63 0.97 -10.98
C ARG A 11 -4.27 1.11 -11.64
N GLU A 12 -4.21 1.22 -12.96
CA GLU A 12 -2.95 1.41 -13.67
C GLU A 12 -2.25 2.69 -13.24
N GLN A 13 -3.00 3.79 -13.08
CA GLN A 13 -2.43 5.04 -12.57
C GLN A 13 -1.91 4.88 -11.14
N PHE A 14 -2.65 4.18 -10.30
CA PHE A 14 -2.27 3.91 -8.92
C PHE A 14 -0.95 3.14 -8.87
N PHE A 15 -0.82 2.07 -9.62
CA PHE A 15 0.41 1.28 -9.66
C PHE A 15 1.59 2.09 -10.17
N LYS A 16 1.35 2.90 -11.18
CA LYS A 16 2.40 3.75 -11.77
C LYS A 16 2.91 4.77 -10.75
N ASP A 17 2.03 5.33 -9.95
CA ASP A 17 2.37 6.37 -8.98
C ASP A 17 2.98 5.79 -7.69
N ILE A 18 2.58 4.60 -7.28
CA ILE A 18 2.89 4.06 -5.95
C ILE A 18 3.86 2.88 -6.01
N CYS A 19 3.64 1.95 -6.93
CA CYS A 19 4.39 0.70 -6.98
C CYS A 19 5.61 0.79 -7.88
N VAL A 20 6.69 1.35 -7.36
CA VAL A 20 7.98 1.31 -8.03
C VAL A 20 8.70 0.03 -7.58
N PRO A 21 9.21 -0.81 -8.50
CA PRO A 21 9.92 -2.03 -8.11
C PRO A 21 11.13 -1.73 -7.24
N PHE A 22 11.35 -2.55 -6.22
CA PHE A 22 12.54 -2.47 -5.39
C PHE A 22 13.75 -2.96 -6.18
N GLU A 23 14.78 -2.10 -6.30
CA GLU A 23 16.02 -2.42 -6.98
C GLU A 23 17.17 -2.46 -5.97
N GLN A 24 17.75 -3.65 -5.79
CA GLN A 24 18.89 -3.80 -4.93
C GLN A 24 20.09 -2.98 -5.45
N GLY A 25 20.83 -2.38 -4.54
CA GLY A 25 22.00 -1.58 -4.87
C GLY A 25 21.67 -0.14 -5.20
N LYS A 26 20.41 0.16 -5.54
CA LYS A 26 19.92 1.53 -5.74
C LYS A 26 19.04 1.97 -4.59
N ASP A 27 18.26 1.05 -4.03
CA ASP A 27 17.26 1.35 -3.01
C ASP A 27 17.68 0.81 -1.66
N ASP A 28 17.66 1.66 -0.64
CA ASP A 28 17.67 1.24 0.75
C ASP A 28 16.27 0.71 1.09
N LEU A 29 16.21 -0.49 1.66
CA LEU A 29 14.93 -1.13 1.99
C LEU A 29 14.05 -0.26 2.88
N HIS A 30 14.64 0.33 3.92
CA HIS A 30 13.89 1.21 4.82
C HIS A 30 13.28 2.38 4.05
N SER A 31 14.09 3.08 3.29
CA SER A 31 13.63 4.22 2.50
C SER A 31 12.60 3.83 1.46
N TYR A 32 12.76 2.68 0.83
CA TYR A 32 11.79 2.16 -0.13
C TYR A 32 10.42 1.92 0.54
N LEU A 33 10.42 1.27 1.71
CA LEU A 33 9.18 0.99 2.43
C LEU A 33 8.50 2.26 2.93
N VAL A 34 9.27 3.22 3.43
CA VAL A 34 8.73 4.52 3.85
C VAL A 34 8.13 5.28 2.67
N GLN A 35 8.88 5.38 1.57
CA GLN A 35 8.44 6.14 0.41
C GLN A 35 7.19 5.55 -0.22
N THR A 36 7.09 4.23 -0.27
CA THR A 36 5.89 3.56 -0.80
C THR A 36 4.64 3.95 0.00
N LEU A 37 4.73 3.97 1.32
CA LEU A 37 3.59 4.38 2.15
C LEU A 37 3.31 5.89 2.06
N MET A 38 4.34 6.72 1.90
CA MET A 38 4.14 8.15 1.66
C MET A 38 3.41 8.41 0.35
N ASN A 39 3.79 7.70 -0.71
CA ASN A 39 3.11 7.79 -2.00
C ASN A 39 1.64 7.35 -1.88
N PHE A 40 1.40 6.30 -1.09
CA PHE A 40 0.05 5.80 -0.84
C PHE A 40 -0.79 6.86 -0.12
N LYS A 41 -0.25 7.48 0.92
CA LYS A 41 -0.94 8.55 1.64
C LYS A 41 -1.27 9.72 0.72
N HIS A 42 -0.31 10.18 -0.09
CA HIS A 42 -0.54 11.27 -1.03
C HIS A 42 -1.66 10.95 -2.03
N HIS A 43 -1.72 9.70 -2.49
CA HIS A 43 -2.78 9.25 -3.38
C HIS A 43 -4.15 9.26 -2.67
N LEU A 44 -4.20 8.71 -1.45
CA LEU A 44 -5.46 8.58 -0.70
C LEU A 44 -6.11 9.92 -0.36
N VAL A 45 -5.31 10.93 -0.03
CA VAL A 45 -5.86 12.21 0.45
C VAL A 45 -6.32 13.13 -0.66
N LEU A 46 -6.02 12.82 -1.93
CA LEU A 46 -6.55 13.60 -3.05
C LEU A 46 -8.07 13.41 -3.11
N PRO A 47 -8.85 14.51 -3.17
CA PRO A 47 -10.32 14.41 -3.11
C PRO A 47 -10.92 13.49 -4.15
N GLU A 48 -10.42 13.50 -5.39
CA GLU A 48 -10.92 12.64 -6.47
C GLU A 48 -10.65 11.16 -6.19
N ASN A 49 -9.53 10.83 -5.59
CA ASN A 49 -9.20 9.44 -5.25
C ASN A 49 -10.01 8.96 -4.05
N ALA A 50 -10.19 9.81 -3.04
CA ALA A 50 -11.01 9.51 -1.89
C ALA A 50 -12.47 9.28 -2.30
N ALA A 51 -13.00 10.13 -3.17
CA ALA A 51 -14.36 9.99 -3.69
C ALA A 51 -14.52 8.69 -4.50
N PHE A 52 -13.53 8.36 -5.32
CA PHE A 52 -13.57 7.13 -6.11
C PHE A 52 -13.51 5.88 -5.22
N LEU A 53 -12.68 5.90 -4.19
CA LEU A 53 -12.59 4.78 -3.23
C LEU A 53 -13.93 4.54 -2.53
N ARG A 54 -14.61 5.62 -2.11
CA ARG A 54 -15.95 5.52 -1.51
C ARG A 54 -16.98 4.97 -2.50
N LEU A 55 -16.89 5.39 -3.77
CA LEU A 55 -17.76 4.89 -4.83
C LEU A 55 -17.56 3.38 -5.05
N ILE A 56 -16.30 2.93 -5.05
CA ILE A 56 -16.00 1.49 -5.16
C ILE A 56 -16.67 0.73 -4.02
N LEU A 57 -16.53 1.20 -2.79
CA LEU A 57 -17.13 0.53 -1.64
C LEU A 57 -18.64 0.42 -1.77
N GLU A 58 -19.31 1.48 -2.21
CA GLU A 58 -20.75 1.47 -2.44
C GLU A 58 -21.14 0.44 -3.49
N ARG A 59 -20.43 0.43 -4.61
CA ARG A 59 -20.73 -0.49 -5.72
C ARG A 59 -20.48 -1.95 -5.33
N THR A 60 -19.41 -2.23 -4.61
CA THR A 60 -19.07 -3.60 -4.21
C THR A 60 -20.04 -4.19 -3.19
N GLN A 61 -20.74 -3.35 -2.42
CA GLN A 61 -21.78 -3.84 -1.51
C GLN A 61 -22.94 -4.50 -2.26
N ARG A 62 -23.16 -4.13 -3.50
CA ARG A 62 -24.24 -4.64 -4.34
C ARG A 62 -23.80 -5.74 -5.29
N SER A 63 -22.50 -5.97 -5.42
CA SER A 63 -21.95 -6.93 -6.37
C SER A 63 -20.73 -7.64 -5.77
N PRO A 64 -20.91 -8.83 -5.18
CA PRO A 64 -19.79 -9.63 -4.68
C PRO A 64 -18.76 -9.96 -5.75
N GLU A 65 -19.21 -10.14 -7.00
CA GLU A 65 -18.32 -10.44 -8.12
C GLU A 65 -17.41 -9.26 -8.43
N LEU A 66 -17.96 -8.04 -8.40
CA LEU A 66 -17.17 -6.83 -8.60
C LEU A 66 -16.17 -6.63 -7.46
N ALA A 67 -16.58 -6.91 -6.22
CA ALA A 67 -15.69 -6.82 -5.05
C ALA A 67 -14.50 -7.75 -5.21
N LEU A 68 -14.74 -9.00 -5.60
CA LEU A 68 -13.68 -9.98 -5.83
C LEU A 68 -12.75 -9.53 -6.96
N TYR A 69 -13.32 -9.09 -8.07
CA TYR A 69 -12.53 -8.58 -9.21
C TYR A 69 -11.60 -7.44 -8.79
N ILE A 70 -12.14 -6.44 -8.10
CA ILE A 70 -11.35 -5.28 -7.67
C ILE A 70 -10.24 -5.71 -6.70
N HIS A 71 -10.54 -6.59 -5.75
CA HIS A 71 -9.55 -7.09 -4.80
C HIS A 71 -8.42 -7.83 -5.51
N GLU A 72 -8.76 -8.74 -6.43
CA GLU A 72 -7.77 -9.53 -7.15
C GLU A 72 -6.90 -8.67 -8.06
N GLN A 73 -7.46 -7.63 -8.68
CA GLN A 73 -6.74 -6.79 -9.63
C GLN A 73 -5.98 -5.63 -8.98
N GLY A 74 -6.32 -5.24 -7.78
CA GLY A 74 -5.73 -4.09 -7.09
C GLY A 74 -4.94 -4.47 -5.84
N PRO A 75 -5.58 -4.51 -4.67
CA PRO A 75 -4.87 -4.71 -3.40
C PRO A 75 -3.97 -5.94 -3.36
N LYS A 76 -4.42 -7.03 -3.97
CA LYS A 76 -3.63 -8.26 -4.02
C LYS A 76 -2.33 -8.08 -4.80
N HIS A 77 -2.37 -7.34 -5.92
CA HIS A 77 -1.18 -7.06 -6.71
C HIS A 77 -0.17 -6.22 -5.92
N ILE A 78 -0.63 -5.25 -5.15
CA ILE A 78 0.23 -4.42 -4.31
C ILE A 78 0.90 -5.28 -3.25
N GLN A 79 0.14 -6.15 -2.61
CA GLN A 79 0.66 -7.06 -1.60
C GLN A 79 1.74 -7.96 -2.19
N MET A 80 1.51 -8.49 -3.39
CA MET A 80 2.47 -9.34 -4.06
C MET A 80 3.76 -8.59 -4.42
N ALA A 81 3.65 -7.33 -4.84
CA ALA A 81 4.82 -6.50 -5.13
C ALA A 81 5.70 -6.31 -3.90
N ILE A 82 5.09 -6.03 -2.75
CA ILE A 82 5.83 -5.89 -1.49
C ILE A 82 6.38 -7.24 -1.03
N ALA A 83 5.60 -8.31 -1.13
CA ALA A 83 6.08 -9.65 -0.80
C ALA A 83 7.31 -10.03 -1.62
N CYS A 84 7.31 -9.66 -2.91
CA CYS A 84 8.45 -9.88 -3.80
C CYS A 84 9.69 -9.07 -3.34
N ALA A 85 9.49 -7.80 -2.96
CA ALA A 85 10.58 -6.97 -2.45
C ALA A 85 11.18 -7.54 -1.16
N LEU A 86 10.32 -8.01 -0.25
CA LEU A 86 10.77 -8.62 1.01
C LEU A 86 11.52 -9.93 0.76
N THR A 87 11.05 -10.74 -0.20
CA THR A 87 11.75 -11.97 -0.60
C THR A 87 13.13 -11.67 -1.14
N LYS A 88 13.25 -10.67 -2.00
CA LYS A 88 14.57 -10.24 -2.53
C LYS A 88 15.49 -9.78 -1.41
N ALA A 89 14.97 -8.98 -0.47
CA ALA A 89 15.75 -8.50 0.65
C ALA A 89 16.25 -9.65 1.54
N ASP A 90 15.41 -10.67 1.75
CA ASP A 90 15.79 -11.88 2.48
C ASP A 90 16.91 -12.63 1.75
N GLU A 91 16.75 -12.87 0.46
CA GLU A 91 17.76 -13.54 -0.37
C GLU A 91 19.11 -12.81 -0.34
N GLN A 92 19.07 -11.50 -0.17
CA GLN A 92 20.27 -10.67 -0.10
C GLN A 92 20.85 -10.57 1.31
N GLY A 93 20.21 -11.22 2.28
CA GLY A 93 20.67 -11.21 3.65
C GLY A 93 20.41 -9.94 4.43
N LEU A 94 19.53 -9.05 3.92
CA LEU A 94 19.21 -7.80 4.60
C LEU A 94 18.23 -8.00 5.75
N ILE A 95 17.29 -8.92 5.59
CA ILE A 95 16.26 -9.26 6.56
C ILE A 95 16.04 -10.76 6.58
N LYS A 96 15.24 -11.23 7.54
CA LYS A 96 14.71 -12.59 7.56
C LYS A 96 13.20 -12.52 7.42
N CYS A 97 12.68 -13.03 6.34
CA CYS A 97 11.26 -12.98 6.02
C CYS A 97 10.76 -14.36 5.61
N GLN A 98 10.20 -15.09 6.58
CA GLN A 98 9.74 -16.47 6.36
C GLN A 98 8.39 -16.53 5.67
N GLN A 99 7.54 -15.53 5.87
CA GLN A 99 6.18 -15.47 5.34
C GLN A 99 5.97 -14.14 4.62
N PRO A 100 6.48 -13.99 3.39
CA PRO A 100 6.44 -12.69 2.70
C PRO A 100 5.03 -12.12 2.52
N ILE A 101 4.04 -12.98 2.26
CA ILE A 101 2.67 -12.52 2.07
C ILE A 101 2.08 -11.99 3.38
N TYR A 102 2.28 -12.70 4.49
CA TYR A 102 1.84 -12.22 5.80
C TYR A 102 2.56 -10.93 6.19
N SER A 103 3.86 -10.85 5.92
CA SER A 103 4.63 -9.64 6.20
C SER A 103 4.15 -8.46 5.36
N ALA A 104 3.80 -8.68 4.09
CA ALA A 104 3.23 -7.63 3.25
C ALA A 104 1.89 -7.13 3.79
N GLN A 105 1.03 -8.03 4.27
CA GLN A 105 -0.24 -7.67 4.88
C GLN A 105 -0.02 -6.84 6.16
N LEU A 106 0.91 -7.27 6.99
CA LEU A 106 1.28 -6.53 8.21
C LEU A 106 1.79 -5.13 7.86
N TYR A 107 2.66 -5.03 6.87
CA TYR A 107 3.21 -3.77 6.41
C TYR A 107 2.12 -2.79 5.97
N PHE A 108 1.15 -3.25 5.17
CA PHE A 108 0.04 -2.39 4.74
C PHE A 108 -0.91 -2.01 5.88
N GLY A 109 -0.86 -2.73 6.99
CA GLY A 109 -1.58 -2.33 8.20
C GLY A 109 -1.17 -0.94 8.71
N ILE A 110 0.05 -0.50 8.40
CA ILE A 110 0.55 0.83 8.80
C ILE A 110 -0.31 1.95 8.24
N ILE A 111 -0.79 1.82 7.00
CA ILE A 111 -1.57 2.87 6.33
C ILE A 111 -3.08 2.77 6.62
N ARG A 112 -3.54 1.71 7.29
CA ARG A 112 -4.97 1.43 7.47
C ARG A 112 -5.72 2.53 8.21
N ASP A 113 -5.12 3.15 9.19
CA ASP A 113 -5.79 4.22 9.93
C ASP A 113 -6.07 5.43 9.04
N ILE A 114 -5.10 5.82 8.23
CA ILE A 114 -5.26 6.93 7.28
C ILE A 114 -6.34 6.57 6.26
N GLU A 115 -6.27 5.37 5.69
CA GLU A 115 -7.27 4.89 4.73
C GLU A 115 -8.68 4.90 5.31
N TRP A 116 -8.82 4.40 6.56
CA TRP A 116 -10.10 4.36 7.25
C TRP A 116 -10.67 5.76 7.44
N ARG A 117 -9.85 6.72 7.90
CA ARG A 117 -10.30 8.10 8.07
C ARG A 117 -10.75 8.71 6.74
N VAL A 118 -9.98 8.47 5.67
CA VAL A 118 -10.35 8.94 4.32
C VAL A 118 -11.72 8.38 3.92
N LEU A 119 -11.93 7.07 4.12
CA LEU A 119 -13.20 6.43 3.78
C LEU A 119 -14.38 6.99 4.57
N MET A 120 -14.17 7.36 5.82
CA MET A 120 -15.20 7.94 6.67
C MET A 120 -15.42 9.44 6.43
N GLY A 121 -14.61 10.05 5.56
CA GLY A 121 -14.70 11.48 5.32
C GLY A 121 -14.08 12.33 6.43
N ILE A 122 -13.27 11.73 7.31
CA ILE A 122 -12.57 12.46 8.36
C ILE A 122 -11.32 13.09 7.75
N PRO A 123 -11.13 14.41 7.87
CA PRO A 123 -9.94 15.05 7.31
C PRO A 123 -8.65 14.51 7.92
N VAL A 124 -7.67 14.24 7.06
CA VAL A 124 -6.32 13.88 7.50
C VAL A 124 -5.59 15.20 7.76
N GLN A 125 -5.37 15.51 9.04
CA GLN A 125 -4.80 16.79 9.46
C GLN A 125 -3.27 16.80 9.49
N GLU A 126 -2.66 15.62 9.56
CA GLU A 126 -1.20 15.49 9.61
C GLU A 126 -0.58 16.04 8.34
N ASN A 127 0.40 16.93 8.49
CA ASN A 127 1.22 17.36 7.35
C ASN A 127 2.22 16.25 6.98
N ASP A 128 2.98 16.44 5.89
CA ASP A 128 3.93 15.44 5.43
C ASP A 128 5.00 15.11 6.46
N GLN A 129 5.45 16.11 7.23
CA GLN A 129 6.46 15.89 8.27
C GLN A 129 5.92 14.97 9.37
N GLU A 130 4.71 15.21 9.84
CA GLU A 130 4.07 14.38 10.86
C GLU A 130 3.82 12.96 10.35
N THR A 131 3.37 12.86 9.11
CA THR A 131 3.10 11.56 8.48
C THR A 131 4.39 10.76 8.33
N ILE A 132 5.47 11.38 7.87
CA ILE A 132 6.74 10.68 7.66
C ILE A 132 7.33 10.22 8.99
N GLU A 133 7.18 10.99 10.05
CA GLU A 133 7.61 10.57 11.39
C GLU A 133 6.86 9.32 11.86
N TYR A 134 5.54 9.30 11.68
CA TYR A 134 4.73 8.15 12.01
C TYR A 134 5.10 6.93 11.19
N ILE A 135 5.24 7.10 9.87
CA ILE A 135 5.58 6.00 8.97
C ILE A 135 6.98 5.46 9.28
N ASN A 136 7.95 6.33 9.50
CA ASN A 136 9.30 5.91 9.89
C ASN A 136 9.28 5.08 11.17
N TYR A 137 8.54 5.54 12.18
CA TYR A 137 8.40 4.79 13.42
C TYR A 137 7.84 3.38 13.17
N CYS A 138 6.77 3.29 12.38
CA CYS A 138 6.12 2.01 12.10
C CYS A 138 6.99 1.09 11.25
N VAL A 139 7.68 1.62 10.25
CA VAL A 139 8.57 0.83 9.40
C VAL A 139 9.77 0.33 10.21
N ASP A 140 10.30 1.14 11.13
CA ASP A 140 11.37 0.69 12.03
C ASP A 140 10.90 -0.50 12.86
N ARG A 141 9.69 -0.42 13.44
CA ARG A 141 9.13 -1.55 14.23
C ARG A 141 8.90 -2.77 13.35
N PHE A 142 8.42 -2.56 12.13
CA PHE A 142 8.23 -3.64 11.17
C PHE A 142 9.55 -4.35 10.88
N LEU A 143 10.60 -3.59 10.57
CA LEU A 143 11.91 -4.16 10.26
C LEU A 143 12.56 -4.83 11.46
N GLU A 144 12.33 -4.34 12.68
CA GLU A 144 12.80 -5.01 13.90
C GLU A 144 12.26 -6.43 14.02
N GLY A 145 11.02 -6.66 13.58
CA GLY A 145 10.42 -7.99 13.55
C GLY A 145 10.99 -8.90 12.47
N HIS A 146 11.82 -8.38 11.57
CA HIS A 146 12.42 -9.10 10.45
C HIS A 146 13.94 -9.11 10.52
N GLN A 147 14.50 -8.92 11.69
CA GLN A 147 15.95 -8.89 11.86
C GLN A 147 16.56 -10.26 11.57
N LYS A 148 17.68 -10.23 10.87
CA LYS A 148 18.49 -11.40 10.67
C LYS A 148 19.13 -11.80 12.00
N VAL A 149 18.94 -13.04 12.39
CA VAL A 149 19.51 -13.61 13.64
C VAL A 149 20.92 -14.14 13.37
#